data_652895da590d6d562505c1996ecf41d7
#
_entry.id   652895da590d6d562505c1996ecf41d7
#
_cell.length_a   1.000
_cell.length_b   1.000
_cell.length_c   1.000
_cell.angle_alpha   90.00
_cell.angle_beta   90.00
_cell.angle_gamma   90.00
#
_symmetry.space_group_name_H-M   'P 1'
#
loop_
_entity.id
_entity.type
_entity.pdbx_description
1 polymer ?
#
loop_
_entity_poly.entity_id
_entity_poly.type
_entity_poly.pdbx_seq_one_letter_code
_entity_poly.pdbx_strand_id
1 'polypeptide(L)'
;MKALRDVALPPLSIGEEPSGLVLVAIQRRGVPLFHCRLSVPAGASEDPRAKAGLAQFTADLLRRGTKRRDAHGVDEMVESMGSSLLIDVSMDEAALALTVPGDLARAALEALLEVALEPAYAEDEVAAARRRTLSALQSDLDEPSTVAGRATVRLGYGPAHPYGHPVHGYRREVETFGREDCLAFHATRFRPRGAVLAVVGDLPVPQLVDLARDRLAQIPWPSEARPTALDFRELSREVGLRALVLHKPDSTQAQVRIVSPGIARGSPRFFEAVVANTALGGGFTSLLVDAIRVDRGLSYSVASRLAMNRHGGLSLFSSFTKNETLRELVDVALEKMRGYAEAGPSEDALAKARTYLAGLFPLGLESHEALAEQISDALLDGVGLNHLLAYRTRIAAVTAEAARAAARDLSPARDGAQIVVVGDGDSSRKALAGLCPVDVRPIEEVA
;
A
#
# COMPACT_ATOMS: atom_id res chain seq x y z
N MET A 1 -8.34 31.07 -10.32
CA MET A 1 -8.79 30.10 -9.30
C MET A 1 -9.27 30.84 -8.07
N LYS A 2 -10.45 30.53 -7.50
CA LYS A 2 -10.80 30.97 -6.14
C LYS A 2 -9.70 30.47 -5.21
N ALA A 3 -9.28 31.31 -4.22
CA ALA A 3 -8.30 30.90 -3.21
C ALA A 3 -8.76 29.56 -2.59
N LEU A 4 -7.92 28.53 -2.66
CA LEU A 4 -8.18 27.26 -2.01
C LEU A 4 -8.17 27.52 -0.50
N ARG A 5 -9.27 27.18 0.16
CA ARG A 5 -9.32 27.20 1.63
C ARG A 5 -8.53 25.99 2.13
N ASP A 6 -7.73 26.20 3.17
CA ASP A 6 -7.09 25.09 3.87
C ASP A 6 -8.14 24.14 4.46
N VAL A 7 -7.82 22.86 4.55
CA VAL A 7 -8.67 21.88 5.22
C VAL A 7 -8.49 22.07 6.72
N ALA A 8 -9.57 22.41 7.42
CA ALA A 8 -9.56 22.41 8.87
C ALA A 8 -9.87 20.98 9.35
N LEU A 9 -8.97 20.40 10.11
CA LEU A 9 -9.25 19.14 10.80
C LEU A 9 -10.18 19.39 11.99
N PRO A 10 -11.01 18.40 12.36
CA PRO A 10 -11.78 18.45 13.59
C PRO A 10 -10.89 18.64 14.82
N PRO A 11 -11.44 19.06 15.99
CA PRO A 11 -10.69 19.08 17.25
C PRO A 11 -10.05 17.71 17.50
N LEU A 12 -8.73 17.68 17.73
CA LEU A 12 -7.98 16.46 17.95
C LEU A 12 -6.86 16.66 18.97
N SER A 13 -6.40 15.54 19.54
CA SER A 13 -5.19 15.46 20.36
C SER A 13 -4.30 14.36 19.80
N ILE A 14 -3.00 14.60 19.78
CA ILE A 14 -1.97 13.62 19.47
C ILE A 14 -0.98 13.64 20.63
N GLY A 15 -0.75 12.50 21.25
CA GLY A 15 0.17 12.36 22.37
C GLY A 15 0.90 11.03 22.33
N GLU A 16 2.18 11.04 22.72
CA GLU A 16 2.95 9.81 22.91
C GLU A 16 2.75 9.32 24.35
N GLU A 17 2.30 8.09 24.48
CA GLU A 17 2.14 7.41 25.77
C GLU A 17 3.50 6.91 26.30
N PRO A 18 3.65 6.68 27.61
CA PRO A 18 4.92 6.20 28.21
C PRO A 18 5.48 4.93 27.56
N SER A 19 4.62 4.10 26.97
CA SER A 19 4.99 2.89 26.22
C SER A 19 5.61 3.17 24.86
N GLY A 20 5.53 4.44 24.36
CA GLY A 20 5.92 4.82 23.02
C GLY A 20 4.84 4.63 21.95
N LEU A 21 3.60 4.28 22.36
CA LEU A 21 2.42 4.31 21.51
C LEU A 21 2.01 5.77 21.26
N VAL A 22 1.64 6.11 20.05
CA VAL A 22 1.03 7.40 19.73
C VAL A 22 -0.49 7.25 19.80
N LEU A 23 -1.13 7.99 20.71
CA LEU A 23 -2.57 8.06 20.84
C LEU A 23 -3.11 9.28 20.09
N VAL A 24 -4.04 9.05 19.18
CA VAL A 24 -4.76 10.07 18.41
C VAL A 24 -6.22 10.03 18.80
N ALA A 25 -6.76 11.13 19.31
CA ALA A 25 -8.18 11.26 19.65
C ALA A 25 -8.79 12.41 18.85
N ILE A 26 -9.87 12.14 18.10
CA ILE A 26 -10.48 13.08 17.16
C ILE A 26 -11.97 13.21 17.47
N GLN A 27 -12.41 14.43 17.79
CA GLN A 27 -13.83 14.72 17.99
C GLN A 27 -14.50 15.03 16.66
N ARG A 28 -15.48 14.22 16.27
CA ARG A 28 -16.29 14.44 15.07
C ARG A 28 -17.77 14.45 15.43
N ARG A 29 -18.30 15.64 15.60
CA ARG A 29 -19.70 15.86 16.01
C ARG A 29 -20.70 15.56 14.89
N GLY A 30 -21.91 15.16 15.30
CA GLY A 30 -23.07 15.04 14.40
C GLY A 30 -23.23 13.69 13.71
N VAL A 31 -22.28 12.76 13.90
CA VAL A 31 -22.41 11.37 13.46
C VAL A 31 -22.23 10.47 14.68
N PRO A 32 -23.28 9.76 15.15
CA PRO A 32 -23.23 8.97 16.40
C PRO A 32 -22.50 7.64 16.21
N LEU A 33 -21.34 7.68 15.57
CA LEU A 33 -20.45 6.55 15.37
C LEU A 33 -19.16 6.74 16.16
N PHE A 34 -18.55 5.64 16.49
CA PHE A 34 -17.21 5.55 17.02
C PHE A 34 -16.36 4.66 16.11
N HIS A 35 -15.18 5.13 15.76
CA HIS A 35 -14.20 4.38 15.00
C HIS A 35 -12.91 4.27 15.81
N CYS A 36 -12.31 3.08 15.83
CA CYS A 36 -10.97 2.88 16.37
C CYS A 36 -10.11 2.12 15.37
N ARG A 37 -8.87 2.57 15.23
CA ARG A 37 -7.83 1.96 14.36
C ARG A 37 -6.55 1.82 15.16
N LEU A 38 -6.01 0.61 15.18
CA LEU A 38 -4.67 0.31 15.68
C LEU A 38 -3.78 -0.01 14.49
N SER A 39 -2.77 0.79 14.26
CA SER A 39 -1.74 0.62 13.23
C SER A 39 -0.42 0.28 13.90
N VAL A 40 0.16 -0.87 13.58
CA VAL A 40 1.41 -1.38 14.15
C VAL A 40 2.46 -1.49 13.06
N PRO A 41 3.73 -1.08 13.27
CA PRO A 41 4.80 -1.24 12.29
C PRO A 41 5.23 -2.72 12.19
N ALA A 42 4.33 -3.56 11.73
CA ALA A 42 4.43 -5.02 11.61
C ALA A 42 3.99 -5.46 10.20
N GLY A 43 4.33 -4.69 9.17
CA GLY A 43 4.02 -4.99 7.79
C GLY A 43 4.93 -6.05 7.18
N ALA A 44 4.70 -6.37 5.90
CA ALA A 44 5.42 -7.41 5.20
C ALA A 44 6.93 -7.17 5.08
N SER A 45 7.40 -5.92 5.12
CA SER A 45 8.84 -5.62 5.17
C SER A 45 9.55 -6.18 6.41
N GLU A 46 8.82 -6.48 7.47
CA GLU A 46 9.31 -7.07 8.71
C GLU A 46 9.37 -8.62 8.66
N ASP A 47 8.98 -9.21 7.54
CA ASP A 47 9.07 -10.67 7.35
C ASP A 47 10.53 -11.15 7.50
N PRO A 48 10.78 -12.21 8.26
CA PRO A 48 12.10 -12.83 8.31
C PRO A 48 12.51 -13.34 6.92
N ARG A 49 13.81 -13.35 6.64
CA ARG A 49 14.31 -13.96 5.39
C ARG A 49 13.78 -15.38 5.22
N ALA A 50 13.35 -15.72 4.01
CA ALA A 50 12.71 -17.00 3.65
C ALA A 50 11.35 -17.26 4.36
N LYS A 51 10.69 -16.21 4.85
CA LYS A 51 9.34 -16.25 5.43
C LYS A 51 8.45 -15.15 4.85
N ALA A 52 8.66 -14.76 3.60
CA ALA A 52 7.82 -13.76 2.92
C ALA A 52 6.33 -14.13 3.01
N GLY A 53 5.48 -13.20 3.46
CA GLY A 53 4.06 -13.41 3.70
C GLY A 53 3.70 -13.74 5.15
N LEU A 54 4.68 -13.86 6.05
CA LEU A 54 4.40 -14.22 7.44
C LEU A 54 3.62 -13.13 8.18
N ALA A 55 3.87 -11.85 7.89
CA ALA A 55 3.12 -10.72 8.46
C ALA A 55 1.63 -10.84 8.13
N GLN A 56 1.29 -11.00 6.85
CA GLN A 56 -0.08 -11.18 6.39
C GLN A 56 -0.71 -12.43 7.00
N PHE A 57 0.00 -13.57 6.94
CA PHE A 57 -0.48 -14.83 7.47
C PHE A 57 -0.77 -14.75 8.98
N THR A 58 0.10 -14.08 9.73
CA THR A 58 -0.07 -13.85 11.18
C THR A 58 -1.25 -12.93 11.46
N ALA A 59 -1.41 -11.86 10.69
CA ALA A 59 -2.51 -10.92 10.83
C ALA A 59 -3.87 -11.56 10.49
N ASP A 60 -3.97 -12.38 9.45
CA ASP A 60 -5.19 -13.11 9.09
C ASP A 60 -5.69 -14.03 10.21
N LEU A 61 -4.77 -14.51 11.04
CA LEU A 61 -5.07 -15.37 12.17
C LEU A 61 -5.52 -14.61 13.43
N LEU A 62 -5.34 -13.30 13.53
CA LEU A 62 -5.75 -12.51 14.69
C LEU A 62 -7.25 -12.67 15.00
N ARG A 63 -8.10 -12.67 13.96
CA ARG A 63 -9.56 -12.88 14.11
C ARG A 63 -9.96 -14.34 14.32
N ARG A 64 -9.00 -15.29 14.32
CA ARG A 64 -9.27 -16.74 14.42
C ARG A 64 -9.18 -17.27 15.85
N GLY A 65 -9.39 -16.40 16.82
CA GLY A 65 -9.46 -16.70 18.23
C GLY A 65 -8.43 -15.95 19.07
N THR A 66 -8.83 -15.65 20.27
CA THR A 66 -8.02 -14.99 21.30
C THR A 66 -7.75 -15.97 22.44
N LYS A 67 -6.99 -15.55 23.43
CA LYS A 67 -6.83 -16.34 24.68
C LYS A 67 -8.14 -16.55 25.45
N ARG A 68 -9.18 -15.76 25.10
CA ARG A 68 -10.48 -15.75 25.82
C ARG A 68 -11.61 -16.36 25.00
N ARG A 69 -11.48 -16.42 23.67
CA ARG A 69 -12.53 -16.78 22.72
C ARG A 69 -11.97 -17.61 21.57
N ASP A 70 -12.75 -18.54 21.08
CA ASP A 70 -12.47 -19.18 19.79
C ASP A 70 -12.84 -18.25 18.61
N ALA A 71 -12.66 -18.71 17.39
CA ALA A 71 -12.95 -17.93 16.18
C ALA A 71 -14.43 -17.49 16.11
N HIS A 72 -15.36 -18.40 16.47
CA HIS A 72 -16.79 -18.09 16.49
C HIS A 72 -17.13 -17.02 17.55
N GLY A 73 -16.55 -17.12 18.75
CA GLY A 73 -16.74 -16.15 19.81
C GLY A 73 -16.16 -14.76 19.47
N VAL A 74 -15.10 -14.68 18.64
CA VAL A 74 -14.59 -13.39 18.11
C VAL A 74 -15.57 -12.82 17.10
N ASP A 75 -16.05 -13.63 16.16
CA ASP A 75 -17.03 -13.16 15.16
C ASP A 75 -18.34 -12.73 15.85
N GLU A 76 -18.88 -13.48 16.80
CA GLU A 76 -20.08 -13.11 17.59
C GLU A 76 -19.88 -11.81 18.37
N MET A 77 -18.72 -11.61 19.00
CA MET A 77 -18.39 -10.38 19.72
C MET A 77 -18.44 -9.15 18.78
N VAL A 78 -17.88 -9.24 17.59
CA VAL A 78 -17.86 -8.14 16.62
C VAL A 78 -19.23 -7.91 15.98
N GLU A 79 -19.91 -8.98 15.57
CA GLU A 79 -21.23 -8.91 14.92
C GLU A 79 -22.32 -8.42 15.87
N SER A 80 -22.24 -8.74 17.17
CA SER A 80 -23.17 -8.23 18.18
C SER A 80 -23.11 -6.71 18.34
N MET A 81 -22.01 -6.07 17.92
CA MET A 81 -21.87 -4.61 17.86
C MET A 81 -22.38 -4.00 16.54
N GLY A 82 -22.91 -4.82 15.63
CA GLY A 82 -23.35 -4.39 14.30
C GLY A 82 -22.17 -3.98 13.39
N SER A 83 -21.02 -4.59 13.57
CA SER A 83 -19.76 -4.20 12.91
C SER A 83 -19.06 -5.38 12.26
N SER A 84 -17.97 -5.08 11.55
CA SER A 84 -17.01 -6.04 11.05
C SER A 84 -15.59 -5.57 11.39
N LEU A 85 -14.74 -6.50 11.81
CA LEU A 85 -13.34 -6.22 12.06
C LEU A 85 -12.57 -6.21 10.74
N LEU A 86 -12.00 -5.05 10.40
CA LEU A 86 -11.07 -4.91 9.30
C LEU A 86 -9.65 -5.22 9.80
N ILE A 87 -8.94 -6.10 9.09
CA ILE A 87 -7.51 -6.35 9.29
C ILE A 87 -6.86 -6.22 7.92
N ASP A 88 -5.86 -5.35 7.81
CA ASP A 88 -5.12 -5.09 6.59
C ASP A 88 -3.62 -5.07 6.86
N VAL A 89 -2.83 -5.56 5.90
CA VAL A 89 -1.36 -5.56 5.99
C VAL A 89 -0.80 -4.94 4.72
N SER A 90 -0.02 -3.91 4.92
CA SER A 90 0.80 -3.29 3.88
C SER A 90 2.26 -3.73 3.99
N MET A 91 3.14 -3.10 3.23
CA MET A 91 4.58 -3.31 3.39
C MET A 91 5.09 -2.80 4.74
N ASP A 92 4.52 -1.72 5.28
CA ASP A 92 5.07 -1.02 6.44
C ASP A 92 4.24 -1.22 7.73
N GLU A 93 2.99 -1.65 7.62
CA GLU A 93 2.10 -1.79 8.78
C GLU A 93 1.16 -2.99 8.72
N ALA A 94 0.74 -3.43 9.89
CA ALA A 94 -0.49 -4.19 10.09
C ALA A 94 -1.50 -3.29 10.82
N ALA A 95 -2.71 -3.16 10.28
CA ALA A 95 -3.76 -2.32 10.81
C ALA A 95 -5.02 -3.13 11.16
N LEU A 96 -5.62 -2.81 12.30
CA LEU A 96 -6.93 -3.34 12.71
C LEU A 96 -7.87 -2.17 12.92
N ALA A 97 -9.12 -2.29 12.48
CA ALA A 97 -10.10 -1.23 12.65
C ALA A 97 -11.52 -1.75 12.86
N LEU A 98 -12.29 -0.99 13.62
CA LEU A 98 -13.71 -1.21 13.90
C LEU A 98 -14.47 0.12 13.85
N THR A 99 -15.70 0.08 13.29
CA THR A 99 -16.66 1.18 13.35
C THR A 99 -17.95 0.68 13.99
N VAL A 100 -18.39 1.33 15.04
CA VAL A 100 -19.59 0.95 15.81
C VAL A 100 -20.45 2.15 16.15
N PRO A 101 -21.72 1.99 16.59
CA PRO A 101 -22.46 3.04 17.28
C PRO A 101 -21.68 3.61 18.48
N GLY A 102 -21.80 4.92 18.73
CA GLY A 102 -20.98 5.62 19.72
C GLY A 102 -21.11 5.13 21.17
N ASP A 103 -22.25 4.57 21.54
CA ASP A 103 -22.51 3.95 22.85
C ASP A 103 -21.75 2.63 23.07
N LEU A 104 -21.27 2.02 21.99
CA LEU A 104 -20.45 0.79 22.02
C LEU A 104 -18.92 1.06 21.95
N ALA A 105 -18.50 2.34 22.05
CA ALA A 105 -17.09 2.74 21.92
C ALA A 105 -16.14 1.95 22.85
N ARG A 106 -16.54 1.71 24.11
CA ARG A 106 -15.76 0.94 25.08
C ARG A 106 -15.61 -0.51 24.65
N ALA A 107 -16.69 -1.15 24.22
CA ALA A 107 -16.68 -2.53 23.77
C ALA A 107 -15.84 -2.71 22.49
N ALA A 108 -15.94 -1.77 21.57
CA ALA A 108 -15.14 -1.80 20.33
C ALA A 108 -13.64 -1.70 20.59
N LEU A 109 -13.20 -0.79 21.48
CA LEU A 109 -11.79 -0.70 21.88
C LEU A 109 -11.28 -1.96 22.57
N GLU A 110 -12.11 -2.55 23.47
CA GLU A 110 -11.77 -3.79 24.15
C GLU A 110 -11.63 -4.94 23.13
N ALA A 111 -12.56 -5.09 22.22
CA ALA A 111 -12.53 -6.09 21.15
C ALA A 111 -11.29 -5.91 20.24
N LEU A 112 -11.02 -4.69 19.79
CA LEU A 112 -9.86 -4.38 18.95
C LEU A 112 -8.56 -4.76 19.61
N LEU A 113 -8.37 -4.36 20.88
CA LEU A 113 -7.15 -4.61 21.63
C LEU A 113 -7.02 -6.11 22.03
N GLU A 114 -8.11 -6.77 22.39
CA GLU A 114 -8.11 -8.22 22.66
C GLU A 114 -7.62 -8.99 21.42
N VAL A 115 -8.22 -8.74 20.27
CA VAL A 115 -7.84 -9.41 19.01
C VAL A 115 -6.40 -9.09 18.60
N ALA A 116 -5.98 -7.84 18.73
CA ALA A 116 -4.64 -7.42 18.32
C ALA A 116 -3.54 -7.97 19.24
N LEU A 117 -3.77 -8.08 20.54
CA LEU A 117 -2.71 -8.28 21.52
C LEU A 117 -2.76 -9.66 22.23
N GLU A 118 -3.89 -10.35 22.17
CA GLU A 118 -4.09 -11.65 22.84
C GLU A 118 -4.51 -12.79 21.89
N PRO A 119 -3.97 -12.89 20.64
CA PRO A 119 -4.37 -13.98 19.74
C PRO A 119 -3.95 -15.35 20.27
N ALA A 120 -4.74 -16.37 19.95
CA ALA A 120 -4.51 -17.75 20.40
C ALA A 120 -3.57 -18.53 19.47
N TYR A 121 -3.64 -18.27 18.16
CA TYR A 121 -2.97 -19.04 17.12
C TYR A 121 -3.16 -20.55 17.29
N ALA A 122 -4.42 -21.01 17.42
CA ALA A 122 -4.74 -22.42 17.59
C ALA A 122 -4.23 -23.25 16.38
N GLU A 123 -3.69 -24.45 16.65
CA GLU A 123 -3.02 -25.28 15.63
C GLU A 123 -3.92 -25.61 14.45
N ASP A 124 -5.19 -25.91 14.70
CA ASP A 124 -6.20 -26.22 13.69
C ASP A 124 -6.53 -25.00 12.82
N GLU A 125 -6.62 -23.80 13.42
CA GLU A 125 -6.83 -22.53 12.70
C GLU A 125 -5.59 -22.15 11.86
N VAL A 126 -4.37 -22.36 12.38
CA VAL A 126 -3.13 -22.18 11.61
C VAL A 126 -3.09 -23.12 10.41
N ALA A 127 -3.43 -24.41 10.62
CA ALA A 127 -3.48 -25.38 9.52
C ALA A 127 -4.57 -25.03 8.50
N ALA A 128 -5.73 -24.54 8.94
CA ALA A 128 -6.81 -24.09 8.06
C ALA A 128 -6.44 -22.83 7.30
N ALA A 129 -5.80 -21.83 7.94
CA ALA A 129 -5.32 -20.61 7.29
C ALA A 129 -4.28 -20.94 6.22
N ARG A 130 -3.30 -21.82 6.50
CA ARG A 130 -2.30 -22.26 5.53
C ARG A 130 -2.94 -22.87 4.27
N ARG A 131 -3.94 -23.74 4.42
CA ARG A 131 -4.66 -24.30 3.27
C ARG A 131 -5.39 -23.21 2.45
N ARG A 132 -6.07 -22.27 3.13
CA ARG A 132 -6.76 -21.14 2.47
C ARG A 132 -5.78 -20.27 1.69
N THR A 133 -4.65 -19.88 2.34
CA THR A 133 -3.62 -19.04 1.71
C THR A 133 -3.01 -19.73 0.50
N LEU A 134 -2.67 -21.02 0.59
CA LEU A 134 -2.14 -21.79 -0.55
C LEU A 134 -3.15 -21.90 -1.70
N SER A 135 -4.42 -22.06 -1.40
CA SER A 135 -5.48 -22.06 -2.41
C SER A 135 -5.63 -20.67 -3.08
N ALA A 136 -5.57 -19.59 -2.30
CA ALA A 136 -5.63 -18.23 -2.82
C ALA A 136 -4.41 -17.94 -3.73
N LEU A 137 -3.20 -18.29 -3.29
CA LEU A 137 -1.99 -18.14 -4.10
C LEU A 137 -2.04 -18.93 -5.42
N GLN A 138 -2.67 -20.11 -5.42
CA GLN A 138 -2.90 -20.87 -6.65
C GLN A 138 -3.88 -20.15 -7.58
N SER A 139 -4.98 -19.62 -7.03
CA SER A 139 -5.97 -18.86 -7.81
C SER A 139 -5.39 -17.55 -8.36
N ASP A 140 -4.43 -16.92 -7.65
CA ASP A 140 -3.75 -15.71 -8.12
C ASP A 140 -3.03 -15.91 -9.46
N LEU A 141 -2.59 -17.15 -9.79
CA LEU A 141 -1.94 -17.45 -11.06
C LEU A 141 -2.93 -17.37 -12.24
N ASP A 142 -4.21 -17.48 -11.99
CA ASP A 142 -5.25 -17.33 -13.01
C ASP A 142 -5.49 -15.84 -13.36
N GLU A 143 -5.01 -14.92 -12.51
CA GLU A 143 -5.17 -13.49 -12.68
C GLU A 143 -3.86 -12.80 -13.18
N PRO A 144 -3.69 -12.60 -14.51
CA PRO A 144 -2.44 -12.06 -15.08
C PRO A 144 -2.01 -10.71 -14.50
N SER A 145 -2.98 -9.88 -14.08
CA SER A 145 -2.69 -8.58 -13.47
C SER A 145 -2.05 -8.70 -12.08
N THR A 146 -2.48 -9.68 -11.29
CA THR A 146 -1.92 -10.01 -9.96
C THR A 146 -0.49 -10.53 -10.12
N VAL A 147 -0.28 -11.47 -11.03
CA VAL A 147 1.05 -12.01 -11.34
C VAL A 147 2.01 -10.90 -11.80
N ALA A 148 1.55 -10.01 -12.69
CA ALA A 148 2.34 -8.88 -13.14
C ALA A 148 2.72 -7.95 -11.98
N GLY A 149 1.81 -7.71 -11.04
CA GLY A 149 2.08 -6.92 -9.82
C GLY A 149 3.16 -7.54 -8.95
N ARG A 150 3.07 -8.83 -8.66
CA ARG A 150 4.06 -9.60 -7.86
C ARG A 150 5.45 -9.55 -8.48
N ALA A 151 5.54 -9.82 -9.79
CA ALA A 151 6.80 -9.74 -10.53
C ALA A 151 7.39 -8.33 -10.53
N THR A 152 6.54 -7.31 -10.63
CA THR A 152 6.93 -5.89 -10.62
C THR A 152 7.60 -5.49 -9.31
N VAL A 153 7.06 -5.90 -8.17
CA VAL A 153 7.64 -5.64 -6.84
C VAL A 153 9.03 -6.28 -6.73
N ARG A 154 9.15 -7.55 -7.12
CA ARG A 154 10.41 -8.30 -7.08
C ARG A 154 11.49 -7.68 -7.98
N LEU A 155 11.13 -7.28 -9.21
CA LEU A 155 12.08 -6.65 -10.13
C LEU A 155 12.42 -5.21 -9.72
N GLY A 156 11.44 -4.45 -9.25
CA GLY A 156 11.62 -3.06 -8.89
C GLY A 156 12.51 -2.83 -7.69
N TYR A 157 12.39 -3.65 -6.66
CA TYR A 157 13.21 -3.56 -5.43
C TYR A 157 14.38 -4.53 -5.42
N GLY A 158 14.27 -5.67 -6.12
CA GLY A 158 15.21 -6.79 -6.02
C GLY A 158 14.85 -7.76 -4.88
N PRO A 159 15.21 -9.06 -5.02
CA PRO A 159 14.72 -10.12 -4.12
C PRO A 159 15.32 -10.09 -2.70
N ALA A 160 16.41 -9.35 -2.49
CA ALA A 160 17.03 -9.22 -1.16
C ALA A 160 16.56 -7.97 -0.39
N HIS A 161 15.82 -7.08 -1.04
CA HIS A 161 15.29 -5.87 -0.41
C HIS A 161 14.06 -6.21 0.45
N PRO A 162 13.84 -5.58 1.62
CA PRO A 162 12.66 -5.83 2.45
C PRO A 162 11.32 -5.63 1.72
N TYR A 163 11.27 -4.72 0.76
CA TYR A 163 10.09 -4.53 -0.12
C TYR A 163 10.12 -5.41 -1.38
N GLY A 164 11.06 -6.34 -1.53
CA GLY A 164 11.26 -7.12 -2.76
C GLY A 164 10.42 -8.38 -2.89
N HIS A 165 9.39 -8.54 -2.07
CA HIS A 165 8.46 -9.66 -2.12
C HIS A 165 7.00 -9.20 -2.00
N PRO A 166 6.01 -9.99 -2.47
CA PRO A 166 4.60 -9.65 -2.30
C PRO A 166 4.16 -9.82 -0.83
N VAL A 167 3.18 -9.03 -0.40
CA VAL A 167 2.64 -9.05 0.96
C VAL A 167 2.14 -10.46 1.35
N HIS A 168 1.50 -11.17 0.42
CA HIS A 168 1.00 -12.54 0.66
C HIS A 168 2.10 -13.62 0.55
N GLY A 169 3.34 -13.23 0.28
CA GLY A 169 4.47 -14.15 0.18
C GLY A 169 4.44 -15.07 -1.04
N TYR A 170 5.17 -16.17 -0.94
CA TYR A 170 5.28 -17.18 -1.97
C TYR A 170 4.81 -18.54 -1.45
N ARG A 171 4.27 -19.38 -2.33
CA ARG A 171 3.76 -20.71 -2.03
C ARG A 171 4.74 -21.55 -1.19
N ARG A 172 6.00 -21.61 -1.64
CA ARG A 172 7.06 -22.42 -0.99
C ARG A 172 7.32 -22.01 0.46
N GLU A 173 7.13 -20.72 0.77
CA GLU A 173 7.36 -20.18 2.12
C GLU A 173 6.13 -20.38 3.00
N VAL A 174 4.94 -20.13 2.47
CA VAL A 174 3.66 -20.36 3.16
C VAL A 174 3.49 -21.84 3.55
N GLU A 175 3.96 -22.79 2.72
CA GLU A 175 3.94 -24.24 3.03
C GLU A 175 4.67 -24.57 4.34
N THR A 176 5.65 -23.74 4.74
CA THR A 176 6.46 -23.94 5.95
C THR A 176 5.92 -23.23 7.18
N PHE A 177 4.91 -22.35 7.05
CA PHE A 177 4.41 -21.58 8.19
C PHE A 177 3.71 -22.46 9.23
N GLY A 178 4.08 -22.27 10.48
CA GLY A 178 3.50 -22.94 11.62
C GLY A 178 3.10 -21.97 12.73
N ARG A 179 2.49 -22.50 13.77
CA ARG A 179 2.07 -21.76 14.95
C ARG A 179 3.22 -20.97 15.59
N GLU A 180 4.39 -21.60 15.73
CA GLU A 180 5.56 -20.98 16.34
C GLU A 180 6.08 -19.77 15.55
N ASP A 181 5.96 -19.78 14.22
CA ASP A 181 6.31 -18.63 13.38
C ASP A 181 5.39 -17.44 13.69
N CYS A 182 4.06 -17.68 13.79
CA CYS A 182 3.08 -16.64 14.12
C CYS A 182 3.32 -16.07 15.51
N LEU A 183 3.54 -16.94 16.50
CA LEU A 183 3.83 -16.53 17.88
C LEU A 183 5.12 -15.69 17.95
N ALA A 184 6.19 -16.12 17.28
CA ALA A 184 7.46 -15.41 17.26
C ALA A 184 7.35 -14.05 16.54
N PHE A 185 6.64 -14.00 15.40
CA PHE A 185 6.41 -12.75 14.68
C PHE A 185 5.58 -11.78 15.53
N HIS A 186 4.45 -12.24 16.07
CA HIS A 186 3.58 -11.42 16.90
C HIS A 186 4.32 -10.91 18.15
N ALA A 187 5.02 -11.77 18.88
CA ALA A 187 5.76 -11.40 20.08
C ALA A 187 6.88 -10.37 19.81
N THR A 188 7.45 -10.34 18.61
CA THR A 188 8.56 -9.44 18.28
C THR A 188 8.13 -8.18 17.55
N ARG A 189 6.99 -8.19 16.83
CA ARG A 189 6.56 -7.08 15.95
C ARG A 189 5.35 -6.31 16.48
N PHE A 190 4.42 -6.95 17.19
CA PHE A 190 3.30 -6.26 17.83
C PHE A 190 3.78 -5.61 19.13
N ARG A 191 4.15 -4.34 19.04
CA ARG A 191 4.76 -3.56 20.13
C ARG A 191 4.21 -2.14 20.14
N PRO A 192 4.17 -1.47 21.32
CA PRO A 192 3.60 -0.13 21.43
C PRO A 192 4.44 0.93 20.75
N ARG A 193 5.78 0.81 20.83
CA ARG A 193 6.67 1.83 20.27
C ARG A 193 6.56 1.92 18.74
N GLY A 194 6.14 3.09 18.30
CA GLY A 194 5.90 3.39 16.90
C GLY A 194 4.54 2.92 16.38
N ALA A 195 3.70 2.29 17.22
CA ALA A 195 2.30 2.03 16.90
C ALA A 195 1.45 3.30 17.09
N VAL A 196 0.34 3.38 16.37
CA VAL A 196 -0.64 4.46 16.48
C VAL A 196 -2.01 3.86 16.81
N LEU A 197 -2.63 4.33 17.89
CA LEU A 197 -4.04 4.08 18.16
C LEU A 197 -4.82 5.37 17.88
N ALA A 198 -5.66 5.34 16.85
CA ALA A 198 -6.55 6.44 16.51
C ALA A 198 -7.99 6.11 16.94
N VAL A 199 -8.62 7.04 17.64
CA VAL A 199 -10.03 6.98 18.03
C VAL A 199 -10.78 8.21 17.53
N VAL A 200 -11.90 8.01 16.87
CA VAL A 200 -12.72 9.06 16.27
C VAL A 200 -14.18 8.90 16.73
N GLY A 201 -14.78 9.93 17.28
CA GLY A 201 -16.17 9.85 17.74
C GLY A 201 -16.77 11.19 18.12
N ASP A 202 -18.03 11.19 18.55
CA ASP A 202 -18.76 12.43 18.93
C ASP A 202 -18.43 12.93 20.35
N LEU A 203 -17.70 12.13 21.14
CA LEU A 203 -17.28 12.52 22.48
C LEU A 203 -16.22 13.64 22.46
N PRO A 204 -16.19 14.52 23.47
CA PRO A 204 -15.09 15.48 23.64
C PRO A 204 -13.71 14.81 23.65
N VAL A 205 -12.71 15.46 23.04
CA VAL A 205 -11.33 14.91 22.94
C VAL A 205 -10.79 14.38 24.27
N PRO A 206 -10.91 15.08 25.43
CA PRO A 206 -10.43 14.49 26.69
C PRO A 206 -11.10 13.17 27.07
N GLN A 207 -12.39 13.02 26.82
CA GLN A 207 -13.11 11.77 27.11
C GLN A 207 -12.68 10.62 26.18
N LEU A 208 -12.37 10.90 24.91
CA LEU A 208 -11.82 9.91 23.99
C LEU A 208 -10.41 9.46 24.43
N VAL A 209 -9.59 10.39 24.89
CA VAL A 209 -8.25 10.10 25.43
C VAL A 209 -8.37 9.22 26.67
N ASP A 210 -9.22 9.58 27.64
CA ASP A 210 -9.41 8.84 28.88
C ASP A 210 -9.95 7.43 28.60
N LEU A 211 -10.92 7.30 27.69
CA LEU A 211 -11.46 6.02 27.24
C LEU A 211 -10.36 5.10 26.67
N ALA A 212 -9.52 5.62 25.79
CA ALA A 212 -8.44 4.86 25.17
C ALA A 212 -7.37 4.44 26.20
N ARG A 213 -6.96 5.36 27.07
CA ARG A 213 -5.97 5.07 28.14
C ARG A 213 -6.46 4.03 29.12
N ASP A 214 -7.72 4.12 29.53
CA ASP A 214 -8.34 3.15 30.43
C ASP A 214 -8.34 1.73 29.84
N ARG A 215 -8.52 1.60 28.54
CA ARG A 215 -8.47 0.30 27.85
C ARG A 215 -7.03 -0.20 27.63
N LEU A 216 -6.13 0.68 27.20
CA LEU A 216 -4.71 0.34 27.03
C LEU A 216 -4.06 -0.16 28.32
N ALA A 217 -4.46 0.38 29.48
CA ALA A 217 -3.94 -0.04 30.78
C ALA A 217 -4.33 -1.48 31.19
N GLN A 218 -5.35 -2.07 30.54
CA GLN A 218 -5.91 -3.37 30.93
C GLN A 218 -5.35 -4.53 30.12
N ILE A 219 -4.77 -4.27 28.93
CA ILE A 219 -4.25 -5.31 28.04
C ILE A 219 -2.75 -5.06 27.82
N PRO A 220 -1.87 -5.92 28.34
CA PRO A 220 -0.42 -5.75 28.17
C PRO A 220 0.01 -6.06 26.73
N TRP A 221 0.95 -5.28 26.23
CA TRP A 221 1.60 -5.55 24.98
C TRP A 221 2.50 -6.79 25.06
N PRO A 222 2.59 -7.59 23.97
CA PRO A 222 3.37 -8.82 23.97
C PRO A 222 4.88 -8.59 24.07
N SER A 223 5.38 -7.43 23.64
CA SER A 223 6.81 -7.07 23.71
C SER A 223 7.03 -5.57 23.76
N GLU A 224 8.10 -5.16 24.45
CA GLU A 224 8.66 -3.80 24.42
C GLU A 224 9.98 -3.74 23.63
N ALA A 225 10.51 -4.88 23.20
CA ALA A 225 11.79 -4.98 22.55
C ALA A 225 11.81 -4.25 21.20
N ARG A 226 12.95 -3.60 20.89
CA ARG A 226 13.18 -3.07 19.54
C ARG A 226 13.64 -4.20 18.63
N PRO A 227 12.98 -4.42 17.46
CA PRO A 227 13.53 -5.33 16.47
C PRO A 227 14.83 -4.76 15.89
N THR A 228 15.63 -5.66 15.31
CA THR A 228 16.80 -5.26 14.53
C THR A 228 16.37 -4.36 13.38
N ALA A 229 17.11 -3.27 13.16
CA ALA A 229 16.85 -2.38 12.05
C ALA A 229 17.03 -3.13 10.71
N LEU A 230 16.07 -2.97 9.81
CA LEU A 230 16.15 -3.53 8.47
C LEU A 230 17.05 -2.68 7.58
N ASP A 231 17.69 -3.31 6.62
CA ASP A 231 18.52 -2.63 5.63
C ASP A 231 17.70 -2.35 4.36
N PHE A 232 17.29 -1.11 4.21
CA PHE A 232 16.54 -0.62 3.05
C PHE A 232 17.43 0.02 1.98
N ARG A 233 18.76 -0.18 2.04
CA ARG A 233 19.67 0.37 1.03
C ARG A 233 19.32 -0.18 -0.35
N GLU A 234 19.37 0.70 -1.33
CA GLU A 234 19.22 0.31 -2.72
C GLU A 234 20.29 -0.73 -3.11
N LEU A 235 19.85 -1.85 -3.65
CA LEU A 235 20.76 -2.82 -4.23
C LEU A 235 21.25 -2.32 -5.59
N SER A 236 22.46 -2.69 -5.97
CA SER A 236 23.02 -2.38 -7.29
C SER A 236 22.07 -2.94 -8.37
N ARG A 237 21.69 -2.10 -9.32
CA ARG A 237 20.76 -2.45 -10.40
C ARG A 237 21.52 -2.74 -11.67
N GLU A 238 20.97 -3.65 -12.45
CA GLU A 238 21.42 -3.83 -13.81
C GLU A 238 21.15 -2.58 -14.64
N VAL A 239 22.11 -2.20 -15.47
CA VAL A 239 22.01 -1.03 -16.35
C VAL A 239 21.27 -1.43 -17.63
N GLY A 240 20.38 -0.56 -18.09
CA GLY A 240 19.65 -0.72 -19.35
C GLY A 240 18.25 -1.31 -19.19
N LEU A 241 17.44 -1.15 -20.24
CA LEU A 241 16.08 -1.67 -20.33
C LEU A 241 16.12 -3.19 -20.53
N ARG A 242 15.35 -3.94 -19.75
CA ARG A 242 15.16 -5.39 -19.86
C ARG A 242 13.69 -5.77 -19.74
N ALA A 243 13.32 -6.91 -20.28
CA ALA A 243 11.97 -7.45 -20.17
C ALA A 243 11.99 -8.85 -19.55
N LEU A 244 11.16 -9.04 -18.52
CA LEU A 244 10.73 -10.34 -18.03
C LEU A 244 9.35 -10.65 -18.61
N VAL A 245 9.24 -11.74 -19.34
CA VAL A 245 7.99 -12.27 -19.84
C VAL A 245 7.62 -13.51 -19.04
N LEU A 246 6.48 -13.47 -18.36
CA LEU A 246 5.90 -14.60 -17.65
C LEU A 246 4.89 -15.26 -18.58
N HIS A 247 5.25 -16.46 -19.04
CA HIS A 247 4.43 -17.20 -20.00
C HIS A 247 3.17 -17.76 -19.34
N LYS A 248 2.01 -17.29 -19.79
CA LYS A 248 0.69 -17.86 -19.49
C LYS A 248 0.11 -18.41 -20.79
N PRO A 249 -0.01 -19.76 -20.93
CA PRO A 249 -0.59 -20.37 -22.13
C PRO A 249 -1.99 -19.82 -22.43
N ASP A 250 -2.35 -19.83 -23.71
CA ASP A 250 -3.68 -19.44 -24.21
C ASP A 250 -4.13 -18.01 -23.87
N SER A 251 -3.22 -17.15 -23.40
CA SER A 251 -3.52 -15.74 -23.18
C SER A 251 -3.71 -14.99 -24.48
N THR A 252 -4.88 -14.39 -24.67
CA THR A 252 -5.20 -13.52 -25.82
C THR A 252 -4.75 -12.09 -25.63
N GLN A 253 -4.41 -11.72 -24.39
CA GLN A 253 -3.94 -10.38 -23.98
C GLN A 253 -2.65 -10.48 -23.19
N ALA A 254 -1.84 -9.43 -23.26
CA ALA A 254 -0.64 -9.26 -22.48
C ALA A 254 -0.83 -8.14 -21.44
N GLN A 255 -0.60 -8.44 -20.16
CA GLN A 255 -0.42 -7.43 -19.13
C GLN A 255 0.97 -6.83 -19.24
N VAL A 256 1.07 -5.51 -19.15
CA VAL A 256 2.33 -4.78 -19.27
C VAL A 256 2.54 -3.93 -18.03
N ARG A 257 3.72 -4.04 -17.44
CA ARG A 257 4.23 -3.12 -16.42
C ARG A 257 5.59 -2.59 -16.86
N ILE A 258 5.84 -1.32 -16.61
CA ILE A 258 7.18 -0.74 -16.73
C ILE A 258 7.48 -0.13 -15.37
N VAL A 259 8.58 -0.52 -14.76
CA VAL A 259 8.94 -0.16 -13.40
C VAL A 259 10.34 0.40 -13.33
N SER A 260 10.48 1.44 -12.55
CA SER A 260 11.78 1.98 -12.13
C SER A 260 11.69 2.45 -10.66
N PRO A 261 12.83 2.75 -10.04
CA PRO A 261 12.83 3.30 -8.70
C PRO A 261 12.00 4.57 -8.58
N GLY A 262 11.26 4.67 -7.50
CA GLY A 262 10.51 5.84 -7.09
C GLY A 262 11.17 6.53 -5.89
N ILE A 263 10.34 7.14 -5.05
CA ILE A 263 10.74 7.84 -3.82
C ILE A 263 10.00 7.28 -2.62
N ALA A 264 10.58 7.47 -1.44
CA ALA A 264 9.91 7.21 -0.18
C ALA A 264 8.77 8.21 0.08
N ARG A 265 7.80 7.83 0.89
CA ARG A 265 6.65 8.65 1.28
C ARG A 265 7.06 9.98 1.94
N GLY A 266 8.12 9.95 2.75
CA GLY A 266 8.69 11.13 3.42
C GLY A 266 9.62 11.99 2.56
N SER A 267 9.73 11.73 1.26
CA SER A 267 10.59 12.51 0.37
C SER A 267 10.19 13.98 0.34
N PRO A 268 11.16 14.93 0.41
CA PRO A 268 10.86 16.35 0.25
C PRO A 268 10.26 16.69 -1.12
N ARG A 269 10.43 15.81 -2.10
CA ARG A 269 9.91 15.94 -3.48
C ARG A 269 8.53 15.30 -3.70
N PHE A 270 7.86 14.91 -2.61
CA PHE A 270 6.57 14.20 -2.68
C PHE A 270 5.53 14.95 -3.53
N PHE A 271 5.34 16.24 -3.30
CA PHE A 271 4.26 17.02 -3.95
C PHE A 271 4.53 17.22 -5.43
N GLU A 272 5.77 17.50 -5.80
CA GLU A 272 6.22 17.63 -7.18
C GLU A 272 6.03 16.29 -7.94
N ALA A 273 6.41 15.20 -7.29
CA ALA A 273 6.28 13.85 -7.83
C ALA A 273 4.82 13.48 -8.09
N VAL A 274 3.93 13.72 -7.12
CA VAL A 274 2.50 13.40 -7.23
C VAL A 274 1.85 14.23 -8.33
N VAL A 275 2.16 15.54 -8.43
CA VAL A 275 1.63 16.40 -9.50
C VAL A 275 2.14 15.97 -10.87
N ALA A 276 3.44 15.71 -11.00
CA ALA A 276 4.01 15.24 -12.27
C ALA A 276 3.43 13.90 -12.70
N ASN A 277 3.31 12.94 -11.80
CA ASN A 277 2.73 11.64 -12.11
C ASN A 277 1.25 11.73 -12.47
N THR A 278 0.48 12.61 -11.82
CA THR A 278 -0.94 12.81 -12.15
C THR A 278 -1.11 13.33 -13.58
N ALA A 279 -0.26 14.25 -14.02
CA ALA A 279 -0.27 14.76 -15.40
C ALA A 279 0.21 13.70 -16.41
N LEU A 280 1.14 12.81 -16.02
CA LEU A 280 1.66 11.75 -16.89
C LEU A 280 0.62 10.64 -17.14
N GLY A 281 0.06 10.06 -16.10
CA GLY A 281 -0.79 8.88 -16.22
C GLY A 281 -1.70 8.60 -15.01
N GLY A 282 -1.75 9.52 -14.02
CA GLY A 282 -2.57 9.35 -12.81
C GLY A 282 -4.01 9.87 -12.94
N GLY A 283 -4.35 10.56 -14.02
CA GLY A 283 -5.68 11.10 -14.27
C GLY A 283 -6.30 10.61 -15.57
N PHE A 284 -7.63 10.68 -15.68
CA PHE A 284 -8.37 10.25 -16.88
C PHE A 284 -8.05 11.06 -18.16
N THR A 285 -7.54 12.29 -18.01
CA THR A 285 -7.13 13.19 -19.10
C THR A 285 -5.62 13.39 -19.08
N SER A 286 -4.87 12.37 -18.72
CA SER A 286 -3.42 12.40 -18.64
C SER A 286 -2.77 11.99 -19.97
N LEU A 287 -1.52 12.39 -20.16
CA LEU A 287 -0.77 12.16 -21.39
C LEU A 287 -0.81 10.71 -21.91
N LEU A 288 -0.61 9.75 -21.01
CA LEU A 288 -0.60 8.32 -21.39
C LEU A 288 -1.99 7.79 -21.70
N VAL A 289 -3.03 8.25 -21.00
CA VAL A 289 -4.42 7.88 -21.28
C VAL A 289 -4.82 8.41 -22.66
N ASP A 290 -4.55 9.66 -22.96
CA ASP A 290 -4.85 10.25 -24.27
C ASP A 290 -4.11 9.51 -25.38
N ALA A 291 -2.79 9.32 -25.25
CA ALA A 291 -1.97 8.72 -26.30
C ALA A 291 -2.28 7.23 -26.58
N ILE A 292 -2.61 6.45 -25.57
CA ILE A 292 -2.77 4.98 -25.68
C ILE A 292 -4.23 4.60 -25.84
N ARG A 293 -5.13 5.20 -25.02
CA ARG A 293 -6.54 4.83 -25.00
C ARG A 293 -7.36 5.63 -26.02
N VAL A 294 -7.20 6.99 -26.02
CA VAL A 294 -8.07 7.86 -26.82
C VAL A 294 -7.63 7.87 -28.26
N ASP A 295 -6.35 8.15 -28.53
CA ASP A 295 -5.84 8.33 -29.89
C ASP A 295 -5.69 7.02 -30.66
N ARG A 296 -5.32 5.93 -29.98
CA ARG A 296 -4.96 4.64 -30.62
C ARG A 296 -5.86 3.46 -30.27
N GLY A 297 -6.65 3.55 -29.23
CA GLY A 297 -7.51 2.45 -28.81
C GLY A 297 -6.76 1.16 -28.42
N LEU A 298 -5.48 1.25 -28.02
CA LEU A 298 -4.62 0.10 -27.73
C LEU A 298 -4.99 -0.59 -26.43
N SER A 299 -5.52 0.17 -25.46
CA SER A 299 -5.89 -0.34 -24.15
C SER A 299 -7.06 0.42 -23.55
N TYR A 300 -7.90 -0.28 -22.80
CA TYR A 300 -8.96 0.34 -22.01
C TYR A 300 -8.44 0.89 -20.66
N SER A 301 -7.39 0.28 -20.12
CA SER A 301 -6.80 0.69 -18.83
C SER A 301 -5.34 1.09 -18.99
N VAL A 302 -5.07 2.34 -18.65
CA VAL A 302 -3.73 2.94 -18.68
C VAL A 302 -3.54 3.73 -17.40
N ALA A 303 -2.44 3.49 -16.69
CA ALA A 303 -2.13 4.25 -15.48
C ALA A 303 -0.62 4.40 -15.27
N SER A 304 -0.23 5.54 -14.71
CA SER A 304 1.06 5.72 -14.06
C SER A 304 0.84 5.96 -12.57
N ARG A 305 1.62 5.30 -11.73
CA ARG A 305 1.52 5.37 -10.26
C ARG A 305 2.90 5.50 -9.63
N LEU A 306 2.92 6.16 -8.48
CA LEU A 306 4.04 6.14 -7.55
C LEU A 306 3.62 5.27 -6.35
N ALA A 307 4.21 4.08 -6.24
CA ALA A 307 4.07 3.25 -5.04
C ALA A 307 5.13 3.73 -4.05
N MET A 308 4.70 4.49 -3.05
CA MET A 308 5.58 5.11 -2.06
C MET A 308 5.37 4.44 -0.71
N ASN A 309 6.38 3.72 -0.26
CA ASN A 309 6.46 3.16 1.08
C ASN A 309 7.32 4.07 1.97
N ARG A 310 7.40 3.75 3.26
CA ARG A 310 8.13 4.54 4.27
C ARG A 310 9.60 4.75 3.92
N HIS A 311 10.28 3.73 3.41
CA HIS A 311 11.74 3.72 3.18
C HIS A 311 12.15 3.68 1.71
N GLY A 312 11.21 3.66 0.78
CA GLY A 312 11.49 3.62 -0.65
C GLY A 312 10.22 3.60 -1.48
N GLY A 313 10.36 3.56 -2.79
CA GLY A 313 9.20 3.53 -3.68
C GLY A 313 9.52 3.05 -5.08
N LEU A 314 8.46 2.84 -5.85
CA LEU A 314 8.53 2.50 -7.28
C LEU A 314 7.74 3.50 -8.09
N SER A 315 8.25 3.81 -9.28
CA SER A 315 7.52 4.51 -10.33
C SER A 315 7.05 3.49 -11.36
N LEU A 316 5.75 3.44 -11.61
CA LEU A 316 5.09 2.35 -12.31
C LEU A 316 4.24 2.86 -13.45
N PHE A 317 4.37 2.22 -14.61
CA PHE A 317 3.36 2.25 -15.68
C PHE A 317 2.65 0.90 -15.70
N SER A 318 1.35 0.91 -15.91
CA SER A 318 0.53 -0.30 -16.01
C SER A 318 -0.51 -0.17 -17.12
N SER A 319 -0.61 -1.24 -17.93
CA SER A 319 -1.60 -1.35 -18.99
C SER A 319 -1.78 -2.83 -19.36
N PHE A 320 -2.71 -3.10 -20.28
CA PHE A 320 -2.83 -4.37 -20.97
C PHE A 320 -3.25 -4.14 -22.43
N THR A 321 -2.99 -5.11 -23.29
CA THR A 321 -3.37 -5.02 -24.72
C THR A 321 -3.46 -6.41 -25.34
N LYS A 322 -3.94 -6.50 -26.58
CA LYS A 322 -3.89 -7.75 -27.34
C LYS A 322 -2.45 -8.12 -27.67
N ASN A 323 -2.16 -9.41 -27.86
CA ASN A 323 -0.80 -9.86 -28.18
C ASN A 323 -0.24 -9.18 -29.45
N GLU A 324 -1.07 -8.95 -30.45
CA GLU A 324 -0.66 -8.34 -31.73
C GLU A 324 -0.25 -6.86 -31.59
N THR A 325 -0.81 -6.16 -30.60
CA THR A 325 -0.56 -4.73 -30.36
C THR A 325 0.42 -4.46 -29.21
N LEU A 326 1.00 -5.52 -28.64
CA LEU A 326 1.94 -5.41 -27.50
C LEU A 326 3.13 -4.49 -27.83
N ARG A 327 3.75 -4.68 -29.01
CA ARG A 327 4.89 -3.87 -29.44
C ARG A 327 4.53 -2.42 -29.54
N GLU A 328 3.43 -2.10 -30.21
CA GLU A 328 2.97 -0.72 -30.39
C GLU A 328 2.66 -0.04 -29.06
N LEU A 329 1.98 -0.75 -28.13
CA LEU A 329 1.70 -0.22 -26.79
C LEU A 329 2.97 0.13 -26.04
N VAL A 330 3.96 -0.76 -26.05
CA VAL A 330 5.25 -0.54 -25.35
C VAL A 330 6.03 0.61 -25.98
N ASP A 331 6.12 0.67 -27.30
CA ASP A 331 6.82 1.75 -28.03
C ASP A 331 6.18 3.12 -27.73
N VAL A 332 4.85 3.22 -27.82
CA VAL A 332 4.12 4.46 -27.50
C VAL A 332 4.32 4.86 -26.03
N ALA A 333 4.20 3.90 -25.11
CA ALA A 333 4.39 4.18 -23.68
C ALA A 333 5.80 4.71 -23.41
N LEU A 334 6.84 4.05 -23.94
CA LEU A 334 8.23 4.46 -23.75
C LEU A 334 8.51 5.81 -24.41
N GLU A 335 8.02 6.05 -25.63
CA GLU A 335 8.16 7.33 -26.32
C GLU A 335 7.56 8.47 -25.50
N LYS A 336 6.29 8.32 -25.08
CA LYS A 336 5.60 9.36 -24.32
C LYS A 336 6.22 9.62 -22.96
N MET A 337 6.62 8.56 -22.22
CA MET A 337 7.27 8.70 -20.92
C MET A 337 8.65 9.38 -21.04
N ARG A 338 9.43 9.07 -22.07
CA ARG A 338 10.75 9.70 -22.31
C ARG A 338 10.58 11.16 -22.70
N GLY A 339 9.72 11.45 -23.69
CA GLY A 339 9.43 12.83 -24.08
C GLY A 339 8.87 13.67 -22.92
N TYR A 340 8.04 13.07 -22.06
CA TYR A 340 7.54 13.73 -20.86
C TYR A 340 8.66 13.97 -19.83
N ALA A 341 9.59 13.05 -19.66
CA ALA A 341 10.76 13.24 -18.79
C ALA A 341 11.64 14.42 -19.23
N GLU A 342 11.74 14.66 -20.53
CA GLU A 342 12.52 15.78 -21.09
C GLU A 342 11.76 17.12 -21.00
N ALA A 343 10.50 17.13 -21.41
CA ALA A 343 9.70 18.36 -21.53
C ALA A 343 9.01 18.76 -20.22
N GLY A 344 8.63 17.79 -19.37
CA GLY A 344 7.74 17.98 -18.24
C GLY A 344 6.27 18.13 -18.67
N PRO A 345 5.35 18.40 -17.72
CA PRO A 345 3.95 18.68 -18.02
C PRO A 345 3.79 20.01 -18.74
N SER A 346 2.85 20.10 -19.69
CA SER A 346 2.40 21.38 -20.21
C SER A 346 1.74 22.22 -19.10
N GLU A 347 1.64 23.55 -19.31
CA GLU A 347 0.99 24.44 -18.33
C GLU A 347 -0.47 24.02 -18.03
N ASP A 348 -1.22 23.61 -19.05
CA ASP A 348 -2.59 23.13 -18.91
C ASP A 348 -2.65 21.81 -18.12
N ALA A 349 -1.80 20.83 -18.44
CA ALA A 349 -1.72 19.56 -17.72
C ALA A 349 -1.32 19.76 -16.26
N LEU A 350 -0.38 20.66 -16.00
CA LEU A 350 0.05 21.04 -14.66
C LEU A 350 -1.09 21.68 -13.85
N ALA A 351 -1.82 22.62 -14.47
CA ALA A 351 -2.96 23.28 -13.84
C ALA A 351 -4.10 22.29 -13.52
N LYS A 352 -4.40 21.39 -14.46
CA LYS A 352 -5.40 20.31 -14.25
C LYS A 352 -5.00 19.38 -13.12
N ALA A 353 -3.75 18.91 -13.10
CA ALA A 353 -3.24 18.00 -12.06
C ALA A 353 -3.33 18.62 -10.65
N ARG A 354 -2.91 19.89 -10.50
CA ARG A 354 -3.02 20.64 -9.24
C ARG A 354 -4.47 20.79 -8.79
N THR A 355 -5.36 21.18 -9.71
CA THR A 355 -6.78 21.38 -9.39
C THR A 355 -7.44 20.07 -8.97
N TYR A 356 -7.16 18.98 -9.69
CA TYR A 356 -7.67 17.65 -9.41
C TYR A 356 -7.23 17.15 -8.02
N LEU A 357 -5.92 17.17 -7.75
CA LEU A 357 -5.37 16.70 -6.47
C LEU A 357 -5.86 17.53 -5.27
N ALA A 358 -5.84 18.85 -5.41
CA ALA A 358 -6.32 19.75 -4.36
C ALA A 358 -7.83 19.63 -4.11
N GLY A 359 -8.61 19.29 -5.15
CA GLY A 359 -10.05 19.05 -5.05
C GLY A 359 -10.40 17.69 -4.44
N LEU A 360 -9.62 16.65 -4.77
CA LEU A 360 -9.84 15.28 -4.28
C LEU A 360 -9.50 15.13 -2.79
N PHE A 361 -8.50 15.84 -2.31
CA PHE A 361 -7.95 15.66 -0.96
C PHE A 361 -8.98 15.75 0.17
N PRO A 362 -9.90 16.75 0.22
CA PRO A 362 -10.90 16.82 1.29
C PRO A 362 -11.84 15.61 1.34
N LEU A 363 -12.13 14.98 0.18
CA LEU A 363 -13.00 13.81 0.12
C LEU A 363 -12.37 12.59 0.83
N GLY A 364 -11.03 12.53 0.84
CA GLY A 364 -10.29 11.52 1.59
C GLY A 364 -10.27 11.71 3.12
N LEU A 365 -10.99 12.72 3.66
CA LEU A 365 -11.08 13.02 5.09
C LEU A 365 -12.54 13.03 5.60
N GLU A 366 -13.49 12.58 4.76
CA GLU A 366 -14.93 12.72 5.07
C GLU A 366 -15.44 11.69 6.07
N SER A 367 -14.92 10.48 6.09
CA SER A 367 -15.38 9.45 7.05
C SER A 367 -14.50 9.42 8.31
N HIS A 368 -14.98 8.73 9.36
CA HIS A 368 -14.18 8.49 10.58
C HIS A 368 -12.97 7.61 10.25
N GLU A 369 -13.20 6.58 9.43
CA GLU A 369 -12.18 5.64 8.98
C GLU A 369 -11.08 6.36 8.18
N ALA A 370 -11.47 7.10 7.13
CA ALA A 370 -10.52 7.79 6.27
C ALA A 370 -9.68 8.82 7.04
N LEU A 371 -10.31 9.53 8.00
CA LEU A 371 -9.61 10.49 8.84
C LEU A 371 -8.61 9.81 9.78
N ALA A 372 -9.01 8.71 10.43
CA ALA A 372 -8.12 7.92 11.28
C ALA A 372 -6.96 7.34 10.48
N GLU A 373 -7.23 6.77 9.31
CA GLU A 373 -6.23 6.20 8.40
C GLU A 373 -5.20 7.25 7.95
N GLN A 374 -5.66 8.37 7.37
CA GLN A 374 -4.75 9.41 6.86
C GLN A 374 -3.83 9.99 7.96
N ILE A 375 -4.35 10.15 9.17
CA ILE A 375 -3.54 10.65 10.29
C ILE A 375 -2.58 9.57 10.79
N SER A 376 -3.04 8.33 10.93
CA SER A 376 -2.20 7.20 11.34
C SER A 376 -1.05 6.97 10.36
N ASP A 377 -1.34 6.95 9.05
CA ASP A 377 -0.33 6.79 8.00
C ASP A 377 0.70 7.92 8.03
N ALA A 378 0.24 9.17 8.16
CA ALA A 378 1.17 10.31 8.24
C ALA A 378 2.11 10.24 9.46
N LEU A 379 1.65 9.69 10.57
CA LEU A 379 2.44 9.49 11.78
C LEU A 379 3.41 8.30 11.63
N LEU A 380 2.92 7.18 11.11
CA LEU A 380 3.74 5.98 10.85
C LEU A 380 4.85 6.25 9.84
N ASP A 381 4.53 6.95 8.76
CA ASP A 381 5.50 7.33 7.72
C ASP A 381 6.50 8.40 8.18
N GLY A 382 6.27 8.99 9.37
CA GLY A 382 7.12 10.03 9.94
C GLY A 382 6.99 11.40 9.25
N VAL A 383 5.97 11.60 8.39
CA VAL A 383 5.73 12.89 7.72
C VAL A 383 4.93 13.87 8.59
N GLY A 384 4.18 13.35 9.57
CA GLY A 384 3.45 14.11 10.57
C GLY A 384 2.25 14.86 10.02
N LEU A 385 1.47 15.45 10.95
CA LEU A 385 0.20 16.12 10.64
C LEU A 385 0.36 17.32 9.70
N ASN A 386 1.48 18.04 9.77
CA ASN A 386 1.74 19.18 8.90
C ASN A 386 1.75 18.83 7.42
N HIS A 387 2.09 17.58 7.07
CA HIS A 387 2.02 17.10 5.69
C HIS A 387 0.57 17.11 5.16
N LEU A 388 -0.38 16.66 5.99
CA LEU A 388 -1.80 16.67 5.64
C LEU A 388 -2.37 18.10 5.61
N LEU A 389 -2.09 18.91 6.62
CA LEU A 389 -2.59 20.29 6.70
C LEU A 389 -2.12 21.15 5.53
N ALA A 390 -0.85 21.01 5.12
CA ALA A 390 -0.25 21.78 4.05
C ALA A 390 -0.49 21.16 2.66
N TYR A 391 -1.16 20.00 2.54
CA TYR A 391 -1.24 19.25 1.28
C TYR A 391 -1.75 20.11 0.12
N ARG A 392 -2.91 20.75 0.28
CA ARG A 392 -3.53 21.53 -0.79
C ARG A 392 -2.70 22.75 -1.19
N THR A 393 -2.14 23.45 -0.20
CA THR A 393 -1.29 24.62 -0.42
C THR A 393 0.00 24.22 -1.14
N ARG A 394 0.64 23.11 -0.73
CA ARG A 394 1.87 22.59 -1.37
C ARG A 394 1.61 22.06 -2.78
N ILE A 395 0.51 21.35 -3.02
CA ILE A 395 0.11 20.95 -4.38
C ILE A 395 -0.08 22.17 -5.28
N ALA A 396 -0.77 23.20 -4.81
CA ALA A 396 -1.00 24.42 -5.59
C ALA A 396 0.29 25.20 -5.89
N ALA A 397 1.29 25.11 -5.01
CA ALA A 397 2.57 25.80 -5.11
C ALA A 397 3.60 25.09 -6.03
N VAL A 398 3.36 23.84 -6.46
CA VAL A 398 4.30 23.12 -7.35
C VAL A 398 4.54 23.90 -8.64
N THR A 399 5.75 24.29 -8.93
CA THR A 399 6.12 25.03 -10.14
C THR A 399 6.30 24.13 -11.36
N ALA A 400 6.26 24.68 -12.57
CA ALA A 400 6.51 23.93 -13.80
C ALA A 400 7.93 23.34 -13.81
N GLU A 401 8.90 24.09 -13.33
CA GLU A 401 10.30 23.64 -13.21
C GLU A 401 10.44 22.44 -12.24
N ALA A 402 9.83 22.53 -11.05
CA ALA A 402 9.87 21.45 -10.06
C ALA A 402 9.14 20.18 -10.56
N ALA A 403 7.98 20.34 -11.23
CA ALA A 403 7.26 19.24 -11.84
C ALA A 403 8.06 18.59 -13.00
N ARG A 404 8.77 19.39 -13.82
CA ARG A 404 9.66 18.88 -14.86
C ARG A 404 10.85 18.11 -14.28
N ALA A 405 11.47 18.61 -13.22
CA ALA A 405 12.54 17.89 -12.54
C ALA A 405 12.04 16.55 -11.96
N ALA A 406 10.84 16.54 -11.38
CA ALA A 406 10.22 15.30 -10.89
C ALA A 406 9.90 14.33 -12.04
N ALA A 407 9.36 14.82 -13.16
CA ALA A 407 9.07 14.00 -14.34
C ALA A 407 10.33 13.31 -14.88
N ARG A 408 11.46 14.02 -14.95
CA ARG A 408 12.74 13.48 -15.41
C ARG A 408 13.26 12.39 -14.48
N ASP A 409 13.29 12.67 -13.19
CA ASP A 409 13.97 11.81 -12.22
C ASP A 409 13.12 10.60 -11.77
N LEU A 410 11.80 10.68 -11.98
CA LEU A 410 10.83 9.66 -11.53
C LEU A 410 10.03 9.04 -12.69
N SER A 411 10.47 9.21 -13.94
CA SER A 411 9.84 8.53 -15.08
C SER A 411 9.90 7.02 -14.92
N PRO A 412 8.79 6.27 -15.15
CA PRO A 412 8.84 4.80 -15.17
C PRO A 412 9.76 4.24 -16.27
N ALA A 413 10.07 5.02 -17.32
CA ALA A 413 10.91 4.64 -18.46
C ALA A 413 12.34 5.18 -18.40
N ARG A 414 12.84 5.57 -17.22
CA ARG A 414 14.22 6.03 -17.04
C ARG A 414 15.25 4.89 -17.22
N ASP A 415 16.53 5.24 -17.28
CA ASP A 415 17.60 4.26 -17.39
C ASP A 415 17.53 3.20 -16.30
N GLY A 416 17.68 1.93 -16.67
CA GLY A 416 17.51 0.79 -15.77
C GLY A 416 16.08 0.36 -15.54
N ALA A 417 15.10 0.93 -16.26
CA ALA A 417 13.70 0.49 -16.19
C ALA A 417 13.57 -0.99 -16.59
N GLN A 418 12.64 -1.68 -15.90
CA GLN A 418 12.32 -3.08 -16.20
C GLN A 418 10.91 -3.18 -16.77
N ILE A 419 10.74 -4.02 -17.78
CA ILE A 419 9.43 -4.34 -18.36
C ILE A 419 9.01 -5.70 -17.83
N VAL A 420 7.78 -5.81 -17.33
CA VAL A 420 7.13 -7.09 -17.01
C VAL A 420 5.98 -7.28 -17.99
N VAL A 421 5.95 -8.42 -18.64
CA VAL A 421 4.82 -8.85 -19.47
C VAL A 421 4.30 -10.18 -18.94
N VAL A 422 2.98 -10.30 -18.78
CA VAL A 422 2.32 -11.59 -18.48
C VAL A 422 1.36 -11.88 -19.65
N GLY A 423 1.63 -12.95 -20.37
CA GLY A 423 0.87 -13.32 -21.57
C GLY A 423 1.52 -14.46 -22.32
N ASP A 424 1.20 -14.60 -23.61
CA ASP A 424 1.84 -15.62 -24.46
C ASP A 424 3.33 -15.34 -24.65
N GLY A 425 4.17 -16.26 -24.25
CA GLY A 425 5.62 -16.10 -24.18
C GLY A 425 6.28 -15.90 -25.54
N ASP A 426 5.85 -16.65 -26.56
CA ASP A 426 6.44 -16.59 -27.89
C ASP A 426 6.05 -15.32 -28.63
N SER A 427 4.77 -14.94 -28.56
CA SER A 427 4.27 -13.68 -29.12
C SER A 427 4.94 -12.48 -28.42
N SER A 428 5.05 -12.50 -27.10
CA SER A 428 5.67 -11.44 -26.34
C SER A 428 7.18 -11.30 -26.62
N ARG A 429 7.90 -12.42 -26.74
CA ARG A 429 9.32 -12.42 -27.13
C ARG A 429 9.52 -11.81 -28.51
N LYS A 430 8.68 -12.20 -29.49
CA LYS A 430 8.73 -11.64 -30.85
C LYS A 430 8.43 -10.15 -30.86
N ALA A 431 7.39 -9.74 -30.12
CA ALA A 431 6.98 -8.34 -30.03
C ALA A 431 8.09 -7.45 -29.46
N LEU A 432 8.82 -7.93 -28.45
CA LEU A 432 9.87 -7.16 -27.78
C LEU A 432 11.27 -7.33 -28.39
N ALA A 433 11.41 -8.17 -29.41
CA ALA A 433 12.66 -8.37 -30.12
C ALA A 433 13.21 -7.05 -30.68
N GLY A 434 14.51 -6.81 -30.49
CA GLY A 434 15.18 -5.59 -30.95
C GLY A 434 14.92 -4.34 -30.08
N LEU A 435 14.04 -4.41 -29.07
CA LEU A 435 13.83 -3.34 -28.11
C LEU A 435 14.78 -3.45 -26.90
N CYS A 436 14.85 -4.63 -26.31
CA CYS A 436 15.67 -4.92 -25.15
C CYS A 436 15.93 -6.45 -25.03
N PRO A 437 16.87 -6.89 -24.19
CA PRO A 437 16.97 -8.30 -23.81
C PRO A 437 15.67 -8.79 -23.16
N VAL A 438 15.22 -9.99 -23.58
CA VAL A 438 13.97 -10.60 -23.12
C VAL A 438 14.25 -11.93 -22.45
N ASP A 439 13.88 -12.06 -21.18
CA ASP A 439 13.89 -13.31 -20.42
C ASP A 439 12.47 -13.85 -20.34
N VAL A 440 12.26 -15.10 -20.76
CA VAL A 440 10.94 -15.74 -20.74
C VAL A 440 10.95 -16.87 -19.72
N ARG A 441 10.02 -16.81 -18.77
CA ARG A 441 9.88 -17.79 -17.70
C ARG A 441 8.46 -18.28 -17.55
N PRO A 442 8.24 -19.47 -16.98
CA PRO A 442 6.90 -19.93 -16.62
C PRO A 442 6.28 -19.02 -15.56
N ILE A 443 4.95 -18.88 -15.59
CA ILE A 443 4.21 -18.02 -14.66
C ILE A 443 4.37 -18.47 -13.20
N GLU A 444 4.61 -19.74 -12.97
CA GLU A 444 4.74 -20.36 -11.65
C GLU A 444 6.00 -19.90 -10.90
N GLU A 445 7.00 -19.34 -11.58
CA GLU A 445 8.22 -18.85 -10.92
C GLU A 445 7.99 -17.63 -10.01
N VAL A 446 6.84 -16.99 -10.08
CA VAL A 446 6.46 -15.86 -9.23
C VAL A 446 5.40 -16.22 -8.19
N ALA A 447 5.01 -17.50 -8.11
CA ALA A 447 4.02 -18.04 -7.19
C ALA A 447 4.54 -18.23 -5.77
#